data_b4a755e17cadc80f0c5b02c63b60e70d
#
_entry.id   b4a755e17cadc80f0c5b02c63b60e70d
#
_cell.length_a   1.000
_cell.length_b   1.000
_cell.length_c   1.000
_cell.angle_alpha   90.00
_cell.angle_beta   90.00
_cell.angle_gamma   90.00
#
_symmetry.space_group_name_H-M   'P 1'
#
loop_
_entity.id
_entity.type
_entity.pdbx_description
1 polymer ?
#
loop_
_entity_poly.entity_id
_entity_poly.type
_entity_poly.pdbx_seq_one_letter_code
_entity_poly.pdbx_strand_id
1 'polypeptide(L)'
;MSITIVARLTAKQGSEQQLEAALRAMIPKVREEPGAMAYVLHRSVKNPALFVFYEVYNDQAALEYHTKTPHMAELQGKLATLLDGRPTIDILTELDKK
;
A
#
# COMPACT_ATOMS: atom_id res chain seq x y z
N MET A 1 -11.30 16.83 3.00
CA MET A 1 -11.13 16.29 1.65
C MET A 1 -10.34 15.01 1.71
N SER A 2 -10.86 13.94 1.15
CA SER A 2 -10.18 12.66 1.17
C SER A 2 -8.98 12.66 0.23
N ILE A 3 -8.02 11.78 0.51
CA ILE A 3 -6.82 11.59 -0.28
C ILE A 3 -6.76 10.13 -0.71
N THR A 4 -6.54 9.91 -2.00
CA THR A 4 -6.42 8.57 -2.57
C THR A 4 -4.97 8.29 -2.91
N ILE A 5 -4.51 7.10 -2.55
CA ILE A 5 -3.16 6.63 -2.86
C ILE A 5 -3.28 5.42 -3.78
N VAL A 6 -2.46 5.40 -4.81
CA VAL A 6 -2.25 4.18 -5.60
C VAL A 6 -0.76 3.86 -5.50
N ALA A 7 -0.45 2.73 -4.89
CA ALA A 7 0.93 2.30 -4.68
C ALA A 7 1.19 1.03 -5.48
N ARG A 8 2.23 1.05 -6.30
CA ARG A 8 2.64 -0.10 -7.11
C ARG A 8 3.96 -0.63 -6.61
N LEU A 9 3.98 -1.95 -6.34
CA LEU A 9 5.15 -2.63 -5.79
C LEU A 9 5.41 -3.89 -6.63
N THR A 10 6.60 -3.98 -7.19
CA THR A 10 6.98 -5.13 -8.01
C THR A 10 7.96 -6.01 -7.24
N ALA A 11 7.63 -7.29 -7.11
CA ALA A 11 8.47 -8.25 -6.42
C ALA A 11 9.70 -8.61 -7.26
N LYS A 12 10.81 -8.84 -6.60
CA LYS A 12 11.95 -9.53 -7.24
C LYS A 12 11.49 -10.90 -7.68
N GLN A 13 12.10 -11.40 -8.75
CA GLN A 13 11.84 -12.76 -9.22
C GLN A 13 12.08 -13.75 -8.08
N GLY A 14 11.09 -14.57 -7.80
CA GLY A 14 11.16 -15.56 -6.73
C GLY A 14 10.68 -15.06 -5.37
N SER A 15 10.41 -13.77 -5.22
CA SER A 15 9.96 -13.18 -3.95
C SER A 15 8.46 -12.85 -3.94
N GLU A 16 7.72 -13.27 -4.95
CA GLU A 16 6.31 -12.91 -5.10
C GLU A 16 5.45 -13.34 -3.90
N GLN A 17 5.64 -14.56 -3.42
CA GLN A 17 4.86 -15.06 -2.29
C GLN A 17 5.22 -14.35 -0.99
N GLN A 18 6.51 -14.07 -0.78
CA GLN A 18 6.95 -13.35 0.40
C GLN A 18 6.43 -11.92 0.41
N LEU A 19 6.44 -11.27 -0.74
CA LEU A 19 5.89 -9.92 -0.85
C LEU A 19 4.39 -9.93 -0.58
N GLU A 20 3.66 -10.86 -1.18
CA GLU A 20 2.23 -10.97 -0.93
C GLU A 20 1.92 -11.13 0.55
N ALA A 21 2.65 -12.01 1.23
CA ALA A 21 2.45 -12.23 2.66
C ALA A 21 2.71 -10.97 3.49
N ALA A 22 3.79 -10.24 3.15
CA ALA A 22 4.13 -9.00 3.85
C ALA A 22 3.05 -7.94 3.66
N LEU A 23 2.53 -7.82 2.43
CA LEU A 23 1.50 -6.82 2.13
C LEU A 23 0.15 -7.19 2.75
N ARG A 24 -0.22 -8.48 2.74
CA ARG A 24 -1.45 -8.93 3.39
C ARG A 24 -1.43 -8.67 4.89
N ALA A 25 -0.25 -8.80 5.51
CA ALA A 25 -0.11 -8.58 6.96
C ALA A 25 -0.40 -7.14 7.37
N MET A 26 -0.35 -6.21 6.44
CA MET A 26 -0.70 -4.80 6.71
C MET A 26 -2.20 -4.58 6.88
N ILE A 27 -3.02 -5.41 6.24
CA ILE A 27 -4.47 -5.17 6.17
C ILE A 27 -5.10 -5.05 7.56
N PRO A 28 -4.93 -6.03 8.48
CA PRO A 28 -5.56 -5.90 9.80
C PRO A 28 -5.02 -4.72 10.61
N LYS A 29 -3.76 -4.34 10.41
CA LYS A 29 -3.16 -3.23 11.15
C LYS A 29 -3.66 -1.88 10.65
N VAL A 30 -3.77 -1.71 9.33
CA VAL A 30 -4.30 -0.48 8.75
C VAL A 30 -5.80 -0.33 9.06
N ARG A 31 -6.52 -1.45 9.17
CA ARG A 31 -7.92 -1.44 9.55
C ARG A 31 -8.15 -0.76 10.90
N GLU A 32 -7.16 -0.80 11.79
CA GLU A 32 -7.24 -0.16 13.09
C GLU A 32 -6.94 1.35 13.06
N GLU A 33 -6.45 1.86 11.93
CA GLU A 33 -6.16 3.30 11.80
C GLU A 33 -7.45 4.07 11.60
N PRO A 34 -7.76 5.04 12.47
CA PRO A 34 -9.09 5.66 12.44
C PRO A 34 -9.37 6.46 11.18
N GLY A 35 -8.35 6.99 10.52
CA GLY A 35 -8.54 7.79 9.31
C GLY A 35 -8.40 7.04 8.01
N ALA A 36 -8.10 5.74 8.05
CA ALA A 36 -7.97 4.93 6.85
C ALA A 36 -9.34 4.41 6.43
N MET A 37 -9.87 4.90 5.32
CA MET A 37 -11.21 4.56 4.83
C MET A 37 -11.20 3.34 3.92
N ALA A 38 -10.13 3.16 3.15
CA ALA A 38 -9.96 2.01 2.27
C ALA A 38 -8.48 1.64 2.20
N TYR A 39 -8.20 0.36 2.14
CA TYR A 39 -6.84 -0.15 2.01
C TYR A 39 -6.95 -1.52 1.36
N VAL A 40 -6.91 -1.55 0.03
CA VAL A 40 -7.26 -2.73 -0.76
C VAL A 40 -6.06 -3.20 -1.57
N LEU A 41 -5.66 -4.43 -1.33
CA LEU A 41 -4.52 -5.03 -2.01
C LEU A 41 -4.97 -5.77 -3.27
N HIS A 42 -4.27 -5.52 -4.37
CA HIS A 42 -4.52 -6.17 -5.65
C HIS A 42 -3.24 -6.79 -6.17
N ARG A 43 -3.37 -7.81 -6.99
CA ARG A 43 -2.27 -8.31 -7.80
C ARG A 43 -2.67 -8.17 -9.26
N SER A 44 -1.73 -7.76 -10.11
CA SER A 44 -1.98 -7.62 -11.54
C SER A 44 -2.36 -8.98 -12.15
N VAL A 45 -3.39 -8.99 -13.00
CA VAL A 45 -3.80 -10.18 -13.72
C VAL A 45 -2.74 -10.61 -14.74
N LYS A 46 -2.07 -9.63 -15.33
CA LYS A 46 -1.08 -9.89 -16.40
C LYS A 46 0.33 -10.09 -15.88
N ASN A 47 0.66 -9.48 -14.74
CA ASN A 47 2.00 -9.54 -14.16
C ASN A 47 1.91 -9.98 -12.71
N PRO A 48 2.13 -11.27 -12.41
CA PRO A 48 1.96 -11.78 -11.04
C PRO A 48 2.97 -11.23 -10.03
N ALA A 49 4.01 -10.54 -10.48
CA ALA A 49 4.96 -9.87 -9.58
C ALA A 49 4.51 -8.48 -9.16
N LEU A 50 3.49 -7.91 -9.82
CA LEU A 50 3.03 -6.54 -9.54
C LEU A 50 1.85 -6.56 -8.59
N PHE A 51 2.03 -5.89 -7.46
CA PHE A 51 0.97 -5.68 -6.46
C PHE A 51 0.61 -4.20 -6.41
N VAL A 52 -0.66 -3.91 -6.21
CA VAL A 52 -1.16 -2.53 -6.21
C VAL A 52 -2.08 -2.34 -5.01
N PHE A 53 -1.76 -1.34 -4.18
CA PHE A 53 -2.69 -0.89 -3.14
C PHE A 53 -3.53 0.27 -3.67
N TYR A 54 -4.82 0.19 -3.40
CA TYR A 54 -5.73 1.32 -3.52
C TYR A 54 -6.09 1.74 -2.10
N GLU A 55 -5.78 2.99 -1.74
CA GLU A 55 -5.91 3.46 -0.38
C GLU A 55 -6.65 4.79 -0.36
N VAL A 56 -7.51 4.97 0.63
CA VAL A 56 -8.22 6.24 0.82
C VAL A 56 -8.11 6.65 2.28
N TYR A 57 -7.69 7.90 2.51
CA TYR A 57 -7.57 8.49 3.85
C TYR A 57 -8.51 9.69 3.95
N ASN A 58 -9.05 9.91 5.17
CA ASN A 58 -9.99 11.02 5.42
C ASN A 58 -9.41 12.37 5.03
N ASP A 59 -8.12 12.59 5.34
CA ASP A 59 -7.45 13.86 5.14
C ASP A 59 -5.94 13.67 5.19
N GLN A 60 -5.21 14.77 5.07
CA GLN A 60 -3.75 14.75 5.12
C GLN A 60 -3.23 14.24 6.46
N ALA A 61 -3.89 14.60 7.56
CA ALA A 61 -3.47 14.15 8.89
C ALA A 61 -3.55 12.63 9.01
N ALA A 62 -4.59 12.01 8.45
CA ALA A 62 -4.76 10.56 8.45
C ALA A 62 -3.67 9.87 7.63
N LEU A 63 -3.29 10.45 6.49
CA LEU A 63 -2.20 9.93 5.69
C LEU A 63 -0.87 10.02 6.43
N GLU A 64 -0.59 11.15 7.07
CA GLU A 64 0.63 11.32 7.84
C GLU A 64 0.69 10.35 9.02
N TYR A 65 -0.44 10.13 9.68
CA TYR A 65 -0.53 9.12 10.75
C TYR A 65 -0.10 7.75 10.21
N HIS A 66 -0.66 7.35 9.06
CA HIS A 66 -0.36 6.06 8.44
C HIS A 66 1.14 5.90 8.17
N THR A 67 1.80 6.93 7.64
CA THR A 67 3.22 6.86 7.27
C THR A 67 4.14 6.75 8.48
N LYS A 68 3.66 7.10 9.67
CA LYS A 68 4.46 7.11 10.90
C LYS A 68 4.20 5.92 11.80
N THR A 69 3.36 4.97 11.38
CA THR A 69 3.04 3.81 12.21
C THR A 69 4.19 2.82 12.29
N PRO A 70 4.26 2.03 13.40
CA PRO A 70 5.27 0.98 13.50
C PRO A 70 5.14 -0.07 12.41
N HIS A 71 3.90 -0.38 11.99
CA HIS A 71 3.71 -1.39 10.94
C HIS A 71 4.21 -0.90 9.58
N MET A 72 4.14 0.41 9.30
CA MET A 72 4.74 0.95 8.08
C MET A 72 6.27 0.84 8.12
N ALA A 73 6.89 1.16 9.24
CA ALA A 73 8.33 1.04 9.39
C ALA A 73 8.79 -0.41 9.20
N GLU A 74 8.05 -1.35 9.79
CA GLU A 74 8.33 -2.78 9.64
C GLU A 74 8.21 -3.23 8.19
N LEU A 75 7.15 -2.79 7.51
CA LEU A 75 6.95 -3.12 6.09
C LEU A 75 8.10 -2.59 5.25
N GLN A 76 8.51 -1.34 5.44
CA GLN A 76 9.60 -0.76 4.68
C GLN A 76 10.89 -1.55 4.83
N GLY A 77 11.17 -2.07 6.02
CA GLY A 77 12.32 -2.93 6.24
C GLY A 77 12.25 -4.21 5.40
N LYS A 78 11.08 -4.81 5.31
CA LYS A 78 10.88 -6.02 4.49
C LYS A 78 10.99 -5.71 3.00
N LEU A 79 10.41 -4.58 2.56
CA LEU A 79 10.42 -4.20 1.16
C LEU A 79 11.83 -4.00 0.61
N ALA A 80 12.77 -3.59 1.46
CA ALA A 80 14.15 -3.38 1.03
C ALA A 80 14.77 -4.62 0.39
N THR A 81 14.33 -5.82 0.78
CA THR A 81 14.87 -7.08 0.25
C THR A 81 13.93 -7.77 -0.74
N LEU A 82 12.68 -7.35 -0.83
CA LEU A 82 11.67 -8.07 -1.61
C LEU A 82 11.33 -7.39 -2.94
N LEU A 83 11.61 -6.09 -3.08
CA LEU A 83 11.20 -5.34 -4.26
C LEU A 83 12.25 -5.30 -5.34
N ASP A 84 11.77 -5.34 -6.58
CA ASP A 84 12.55 -5.02 -7.77
C ASP A 84 12.34 -3.53 -8.07
N GLY A 85 13.27 -2.70 -7.60
CA GLY A 85 13.16 -1.27 -7.73
C GLY A 85 12.32 -0.62 -6.64
N ARG A 86 12.08 0.67 -6.78
CA ARG A 86 11.31 1.44 -5.81
C ARG A 86 9.82 1.31 -6.07
N PRO A 87 8.98 1.38 -5.02
CA PRO A 87 7.54 1.46 -5.24
C PRO A 87 7.20 2.79 -5.94
N THR A 88 6.18 2.74 -6.79
CA THR A 88 5.62 3.92 -7.41
C THR A 88 4.38 4.32 -6.62
N ILE A 89 4.32 5.57 -6.15
CA ILE A 89 3.22 6.04 -5.32
C ILE A 89 2.63 7.28 -5.95
N ASP A 90 1.33 7.21 -6.29
CA ASP A 90 0.57 8.35 -6.76
C ASP A 90 -0.35 8.84 -5.65
N ILE A 91 -0.31 10.13 -5.39
CA ILE A 91 -1.19 10.79 -4.41
C ILE A 91 -2.22 11.57 -5.20
N LEU A 92 -3.49 11.22 -5.02
CA LEU A 92 -4.56 11.65 -5.91
C LEU A 92 -5.69 12.32 -5.14
N THR A 93 -6.36 13.26 -5.81
CA THR A 93 -7.61 13.84 -5.32
C THR A 93 -8.75 13.29 -6.17
N GLU A 94 -9.77 12.76 -5.51
CA GLU A 94 -10.96 12.29 -6.24
C GLU A 94 -11.69 13.49 -6.83
N LEU A 95 -11.96 13.45 -8.14
CA LEU A 95 -12.67 14.54 -8.81
C LEU A 95 -14.13 14.22 -9.01
N ASP A 96 -14.46 12.95 -9.24
CA ASP A 96 -15.82 12.54 -9.52
C ASP A 96 -15.89 11.01 -9.43
N LYS A 97 -17.08 10.50 -9.24
CA LYS A 97 -17.28 9.05 -9.21
C LYS A 97 -18.69 8.69 -9.63
N LYS A 98 -18.87 7.44 -10.00
CA LYS A 98 -20.16 6.89 -10.34
C LYS A 98 -21.05 6.74 -9.11
#